data_bb97889c970b14edc66f62a8dc8bbb53
#
_entry.id   bb97889c970b14edc66f62a8dc8bbb53
#
_cell.length_a   1.000
_cell.length_b   1.000
_cell.length_c   1.000
_cell.angle_alpha   90.00
_cell.angle_beta   90.00
_cell.angle_gamma   90.00
#
_symmetry.space_group_name_H-M   'P 1'
#
loop_
_entity.id
_entity.type
_entity.pdbx_description
1 polymer ?
#
loop_
_entity_poly.entity_id
_entity_poly.type
_entity_poly.pdbx_seq_one_letter_code
_entity_poly.pdbx_strand_id
1 'polypeptide(L)'
;NDVWAAADPLSHIQAVGTDAAGRRQYIYHPRWRQSRDRDKFARALALAAALPPARAQVTAALRRGIPDREQALAVAFRLLDDAAPRVGSSQYLAQNGSRGLTTLRRRDAAVTGSTITLSFPAKSGKRAHLEITDAELAAVLATLRVGRAGATLLWYQRGRRQATVTAAEVNQHIRVLTRGAFTAKDFRTLRGTVLAADAL
;
A
#
# COMPACT_ATOMS: atom_id res chain seq x y z
N ASN A 1 -26.71 20.89 8.44
CA ASN A 1 -26.07 19.80 7.68
C ASN A 1 -26.63 19.82 6.27
N ASP A 2 -25.85 20.35 5.31
CA ASP A 2 -26.26 20.35 3.92
C ASP A 2 -26.14 18.93 3.37
N VAL A 3 -27.29 18.35 3.06
CA VAL A 3 -27.39 17.08 2.35
C VAL A 3 -28.01 17.36 0.99
N TRP A 4 -27.29 17.04 -0.07
CA TRP A 4 -27.83 17.04 -1.43
C TRP A 4 -28.38 15.64 -1.74
N ALA A 5 -29.54 15.55 -2.35
CA ALA A 5 -30.13 14.31 -2.84
C ALA A 5 -30.42 14.43 -4.34
N ALA A 6 -30.19 13.34 -5.08
CA ALA A 6 -30.50 13.28 -6.51
C ALA A 6 -32.02 13.30 -6.74
N ALA A 7 -32.46 14.08 -7.71
CA ALA A 7 -33.88 14.09 -8.14
C ALA A 7 -34.26 12.81 -8.90
N ASP A 8 -33.30 12.26 -9.66
CA ASP A 8 -33.48 10.99 -10.40
C ASP A 8 -33.09 9.80 -9.50
N PRO A 9 -34.02 8.88 -9.19
CA PRO A 9 -33.75 7.68 -8.38
C PRO A 9 -32.78 6.71 -9.03
N LEU A 10 -32.49 6.84 -10.35
CA LEU A 10 -31.54 6.00 -11.07
C LEU A 10 -30.15 6.62 -11.14
N SER A 11 -29.93 7.83 -10.67
CA SER A 11 -28.61 8.46 -10.60
C SER A 11 -27.62 7.59 -9.82
N HIS A 12 -26.38 7.48 -10.31
CA HIS A 12 -25.37 6.68 -9.62
C HIS A 12 -24.96 7.22 -8.25
N ILE A 13 -24.98 8.55 -8.04
CA ILE A 13 -24.89 9.19 -6.72
C ILE A 13 -26.30 9.54 -6.29
N GLN A 14 -26.74 8.99 -5.16
CA GLN A 14 -28.08 9.22 -4.61
C GLN A 14 -28.12 10.36 -3.61
N ALA A 15 -27.10 10.52 -2.79
CA ALA A 15 -26.96 11.63 -1.88
C ALA A 15 -25.50 11.97 -1.60
N VAL A 16 -25.25 13.23 -1.24
CA VAL A 16 -23.97 13.73 -0.76
C VAL A 16 -24.21 14.52 0.52
N GLY A 17 -23.53 14.19 1.59
CA GLY A 17 -23.56 14.92 2.85
C GLY A 17 -22.17 15.20 3.38
N THR A 18 -22.07 15.97 4.45
CA THR A 18 -20.81 16.25 5.13
C THR A 18 -20.85 15.65 6.53
N ASP A 19 -19.84 14.84 6.89
CA ASP A 19 -19.73 14.27 8.23
C ASP A 19 -19.26 15.30 9.28
N ALA A 20 -19.27 14.91 10.54
CA ALA A 20 -18.85 15.77 11.66
C ALA A 20 -17.39 16.25 11.57
N ALA A 21 -16.56 15.62 10.75
CA ALA A 21 -15.17 16.01 10.48
C ALA A 21 -15.02 16.87 9.21
N GLY A 22 -16.12 17.40 8.64
CA GLY A 22 -16.11 18.23 7.44
C GLY A 22 -15.84 17.49 6.13
N ARG A 23 -15.94 16.16 6.11
CA ARG A 23 -15.62 15.35 4.93
C ARG A 23 -16.90 15.00 4.17
N ARG A 24 -16.88 15.16 2.84
CA ARG A 24 -17.98 14.72 1.98
C ARG A 24 -18.13 13.21 2.01
N GLN A 25 -19.37 12.74 2.25
CA GLN A 25 -19.81 11.36 2.21
C GLN A 25 -20.79 11.19 1.06
N TYR A 26 -20.69 10.06 0.36
CA TYR A 26 -21.48 9.77 -0.84
C TYR A 26 -22.29 8.50 -0.64
N ILE A 27 -23.59 8.57 -0.95
CA ILE A 27 -24.46 7.40 -1.05
C ILE A 27 -24.63 7.08 -2.54
N TYR A 28 -24.26 5.86 -2.93
CA TYR A 28 -24.35 5.42 -4.30
C TYR A 28 -25.54 4.48 -4.50
N HIS A 29 -26.10 4.51 -5.71
CA HIS A 29 -27.16 3.59 -6.13
C HIS A 29 -26.71 2.11 -6.01
N PRO A 30 -27.56 1.17 -5.53
CA PRO A 30 -27.17 -0.23 -5.34
C PRO A 30 -26.63 -0.91 -6.61
N ARG A 31 -27.24 -0.69 -7.78
CA ARG A 31 -26.77 -1.24 -9.07
C ARG A 31 -25.38 -0.72 -9.43
N TRP A 32 -25.09 0.55 -9.17
CA TRP A 32 -23.76 1.12 -9.41
C TRP A 32 -22.71 0.50 -8.48
N ARG A 33 -23.05 0.31 -7.18
CA ARG A 33 -22.17 -0.40 -6.23
C ARG A 33 -21.86 -1.81 -6.73
N GLN A 34 -22.89 -2.57 -7.12
CA GLN A 34 -22.75 -3.95 -7.58
C GLN A 34 -21.85 -4.05 -8.82
N SER A 35 -22.01 -3.14 -9.80
CA SER A 35 -21.14 -3.07 -10.97
C SER A 35 -19.69 -2.80 -10.57
N ARG A 36 -19.47 -1.79 -9.71
CA ARG A 36 -18.12 -1.42 -9.25
C ARG A 36 -17.46 -2.50 -8.40
N ASP A 37 -18.23 -3.27 -7.64
CA ASP A 37 -17.69 -4.39 -6.88
C ASP A 37 -17.29 -5.55 -7.80
N ARG A 38 -18.06 -5.85 -8.87
CA ARG A 38 -17.66 -6.83 -9.89
C ARG A 38 -16.33 -6.43 -10.55
N ASP A 39 -16.22 -5.19 -11.02
CA ASP A 39 -14.98 -4.67 -11.62
C ASP A 39 -13.80 -4.78 -10.65
N LYS A 40 -14.02 -4.45 -9.39
CA LYS A 40 -13.02 -4.50 -8.33
C LYS A 40 -12.52 -5.93 -8.08
N PHE A 41 -13.42 -6.93 -8.05
CA PHE A 41 -13.04 -8.32 -7.85
C PHE A 41 -12.39 -8.92 -9.10
N ALA A 42 -12.91 -8.65 -10.29
CA ALA A 42 -12.28 -9.06 -11.55
C ALA A 42 -10.84 -8.51 -11.64
N ARG A 43 -10.66 -7.25 -11.25
CA ARG A 43 -9.34 -6.60 -11.21
C ARG A 43 -8.41 -7.23 -10.16
N ALA A 44 -8.92 -7.65 -8.99
CA ALA A 44 -8.14 -8.35 -7.98
C ALA A 44 -7.64 -9.71 -8.48
N LEU A 45 -8.50 -10.48 -9.17
CA LEU A 45 -8.13 -11.76 -9.79
C LEU A 45 -7.09 -11.56 -10.90
N ALA A 46 -7.25 -10.54 -11.74
CA ALA A 46 -6.27 -10.20 -12.78
C ALA A 46 -4.91 -9.83 -12.19
N LEU A 47 -4.88 -9.09 -11.06
CA LEU A 47 -3.65 -8.83 -10.33
C LEU A 47 -3.04 -10.15 -9.82
N ALA A 48 -3.82 -11.02 -9.19
CA ALA A 48 -3.34 -12.30 -8.66
C ALA A 48 -2.65 -13.13 -9.76
N ALA A 49 -3.23 -13.19 -10.96
CA ALA A 49 -2.65 -13.87 -12.12
C ALA A 49 -1.33 -13.24 -12.60
N ALA A 50 -1.16 -11.92 -12.43
CA ALA A 50 0.06 -11.19 -12.83
C ALA A 50 1.19 -11.26 -11.78
N LEU A 51 0.92 -11.70 -10.54
CA LEU A 51 1.90 -11.69 -9.46
C LEU A 51 3.06 -12.68 -9.62
N PRO A 52 2.90 -13.94 -10.10
CA PRO A 52 3.98 -14.91 -10.09
C PRO A 52 5.27 -14.43 -10.79
N PRO A 53 5.24 -13.93 -12.04
CA PRO A 53 6.44 -13.40 -12.69
C PRO A 53 6.96 -12.11 -12.02
N ALA A 54 6.09 -11.27 -11.46
CA ALA A 54 6.50 -10.07 -10.73
C ALA A 54 7.24 -10.44 -9.42
N ARG A 55 6.76 -11.44 -8.67
CA ARG A 55 7.41 -11.96 -7.45
C ARG A 55 8.80 -12.49 -7.73
N ALA A 56 8.99 -13.21 -8.83
CA ALA A 56 10.32 -13.71 -9.23
C ALA A 56 11.32 -12.56 -9.45
N GLN A 57 10.92 -11.50 -10.17
CA GLN A 57 11.75 -10.33 -10.41
C GLN A 57 12.06 -9.58 -9.10
N VAL A 58 11.06 -9.41 -8.22
CA VAL A 58 11.22 -8.79 -6.90
C VAL A 58 12.21 -9.58 -6.04
N THR A 59 12.09 -10.92 -5.99
CA THR A 59 13.03 -11.79 -5.26
C THR A 59 14.47 -11.63 -5.80
N ALA A 60 14.64 -11.61 -7.10
CA ALA A 60 15.95 -11.39 -7.72
C ALA A 60 16.54 -10.02 -7.33
N ALA A 61 15.73 -8.95 -7.32
CA ALA A 61 16.16 -7.62 -6.92
C ALA A 61 16.53 -7.53 -5.42
N LEU A 62 15.78 -8.21 -4.54
CA LEU A 62 16.09 -8.27 -3.10
C LEU A 62 17.44 -8.95 -2.84
N ARG A 63 17.75 -10.03 -3.57
CA ARG A 63 19.00 -10.82 -3.40
C ARG A 63 20.26 -10.12 -3.87
N ARG A 64 20.18 -9.07 -4.69
CA ARG A 64 21.38 -8.35 -5.19
C ARG A 64 22.19 -7.66 -4.10
N GLY A 65 21.60 -7.32 -2.96
CA GLY A 65 22.29 -6.69 -1.83
C GLY A 65 22.77 -5.26 -2.09
N ILE A 66 22.31 -4.60 -3.15
CA ILE A 66 22.72 -3.22 -3.52
C ILE A 66 21.61 -2.27 -3.11
N PRO A 67 21.85 -1.26 -2.24
CA PRO A 67 20.83 -0.32 -1.80
C PRO A 67 20.51 0.74 -2.86
N ASP A 68 20.17 0.26 -4.06
CA ASP A 68 19.76 1.07 -5.19
C ASP A 68 18.21 1.29 -5.21
N ARG A 69 17.78 2.09 -6.18
CA ARG A 69 16.37 2.41 -6.36
C ARG A 69 15.51 1.16 -6.64
N GLU A 70 16.03 0.22 -7.42
CA GLU A 70 15.31 -0.99 -7.78
C GLU A 70 15.10 -1.89 -6.57
N GLN A 71 16.12 -2.07 -5.72
CA GLN A 71 15.96 -2.83 -4.48
C GLN A 71 14.96 -2.16 -3.52
N ALA A 72 15.00 -0.82 -3.36
CA ALA A 72 14.04 -0.11 -2.51
C ALA A 72 12.59 -0.24 -3.02
N LEU A 73 12.39 -0.27 -4.34
CA LEU A 73 11.08 -0.52 -4.95
C LEU A 73 10.66 -1.98 -4.82
N ALA A 74 11.59 -2.94 -4.90
CA ALA A 74 11.33 -4.35 -4.65
C ALA A 74 10.88 -4.60 -3.20
N VAL A 75 11.50 -3.93 -2.21
CA VAL A 75 11.05 -3.94 -0.80
C VAL A 75 9.62 -3.39 -0.70
N ALA A 76 9.34 -2.27 -1.36
CA ALA A 76 8.00 -1.68 -1.34
C ALA A 76 6.94 -2.63 -1.94
N PHE A 77 7.26 -3.28 -3.06
CA PHE A 77 6.38 -4.26 -3.70
C PHE A 77 6.13 -5.46 -2.79
N ARG A 78 7.17 -6.06 -2.21
CA ARG A 78 7.06 -7.22 -1.33
C ARG A 78 6.23 -6.90 -0.09
N LEU A 79 6.41 -5.75 0.53
CA LEU A 79 5.58 -5.30 1.66
C LEU A 79 4.11 -5.11 1.28
N LEU A 80 3.81 -4.68 0.04
CA LEU A 80 2.44 -4.60 -0.46
C LEU A 80 1.84 -5.98 -0.70
N ASP A 81 2.60 -6.90 -1.27
CA ASP A 81 2.18 -8.27 -1.57
C ASP A 81 1.86 -9.04 -0.27
N ASP A 82 2.73 -8.98 0.72
CA ASP A 82 2.60 -9.75 1.96
C ASP A 82 1.62 -9.15 2.96
N ALA A 83 1.58 -7.82 3.10
CA ALA A 83 0.81 -7.18 4.18
C ALA A 83 -0.16 -6.07 3.71
N ALA A 84 -0.10 -5.69 2.43
CA ALA A 84 -0.97 -4.69 1.82
C ALA A 84 -1.15 -3.39 2.64
N PRO A 85 -0.09 -2.74 3.17
CA PRO A 85 -0.23 -1.46 3.84
C PRO A 85 -0.75 -0.39 2.87
N ARG A 86 -1.31 0.71 3.40
CA ARG A 86 -1.61 1.87 2.55
C ARG A 86 -0.30 2.45 2.04
N VAL A 87 -0.28 2.90 0.77
CA VAL A 87 0.95 3.43 0.16
C VAL A 87 1.48 4.67 0.89
N GLY A 88 0.61 5.51 1.44
CA GLY A 88 0.98 6.75 2.12
C GLY A 88 1.41 7.86 1.15
N SER A 89 1.47 9.08 1.66
CA SER A 89 2.08 10.23 0.98
C SER A 89 2.56 11.24 2.03
N SER A 90 3.53 12.07 1.67
CA SER A 90 4.04 13.14 2.54
C SER A 90 2.95 14.16 2.91
N GLN A 91 2.07 14.48 1.97
CA GLN A 91 0.92 15.36 2.21
C GLN A 91 -0.01 14.79 3.28
N TYR A 92 -0.37 13.51 3.19
CA TYR A 92 -1.25 12.85 4.16
C TYR A 92 -0.59 12.73 5.54
N LEU A 93 0.72 12.50 5.58
CA LEU A 93 1.50 12.51 6.81
C LEU A 93 1.50 13.88 7.47
N ALA A 94 1.69 14.96 6.71
CA ALA A 94 1.71 16.33 7.23
C ALA A 94 0.33 16.74 7.79
N GLN A 95 -0.76 16.37 7.12
CA GLN A 95 -2.11 16.76 7.51
C GLN A 95 -2.66 15.93 8.69
N ASN A 96 -2.34 14.65 8.78
CA ASN A 96 -3.02 13.71 9.67
C ASN A 96 -2.09 12.92 10.60
N GLY A 97 -0.78 13.11 10.51
CA GLY A 97 0.20 12.33 11.28
C GLY A 97 0.24 10.83 10.95
N SER A 98 -0.65 10.37 10.05
CA SER A 98 -0.77 8.96 9.66
C SER A 98 0.29 8.58 8.66
N ARG A 99 0.89 7.40 8.86
CA ARG A 99 1.90 6.86 7.95
C ARG A 99 1.34 5.75 7.06
N GLY A 100 2.04 5.52 5.97
CA GLY A 100 1.86 4.41 5.07
C GLY A 100 3.22 4.01 4.51
N LEU A 101 3.27 3.05 3.61
CA LEU A 101 4.45 2.39 3.10
C LEU A 101 5.62 3.36 2.80
N THR A 102 5.38 4.40 1.99
CA THR A 102 6.44 5.35 1.58
C THR A 102 6.82 6.37 2.64
N THR A 103 6.09 6.43 3.74
CA THR A 103 6.32 7.35 4.87
C THR A 103 6.62 6.63 6.19
N LEU A 104 6.81 5.29 6.15
CA LEU A 104 7.34 4.53 7.28
C LEU A 104 8.70 5.08 7.70
N ARG A 105 8.93 5.10 9.00
CA ARG A 105 10.22 5.48 9.57
C ARG A 105 10.99 4.21 9.98
N ARG A 106 12.31 4.31 10.10
CA ARG A 106 13.16 3.19 10.51
C ARG A 106 12.72 2.58 11.86
N ARG A 107 12.26 3.41 12.80
CA ARG A 107 11.72 2.96 14.09
C ARG A 107 10.37 2.22 14.00
N ASP A 108 9.67 2.32 12.88
CA ASP A 108 8.38 1.66 12.69
C ASP A 108 8.54 0.17 12.31
N ALA A 109 9.76 -0.26 11.97
CA ALA A 109 10.07 -1.62 11.60
C ALA A 109 10.99 -2.26 12.64
N ALA A 110 10.67 -3.49 13.05
CA ALA A 110 11.57 -4.39 13.78
C ALA A 110 11.83 -5.63 12.94
N VAL A 111 13.04 -6.19 13.04
CA VAL A 111 13.44 -7.41 12.32
C VAL A 111 14.08 -8.35 13.33
N THR A 112 13.60 -9.60 13.39
CA THR A 112 14.12 -10.65 14.26
C THR A 112 14.17 -11.96 13.45
N GLY A 113 15.36 -12.38 13.06
CA GLY A 113 15.52 -13.50 12.11
C GLY A 113 14.84 -13.20 10.79
N SER A 114 13.90 -14.03 10.36
CA SER A 114 13.07 -13.83 9.16
C SER A 114 11.76 -13.07 9.40
N THR A 115 11.47 -12.73 10.65
CA THR A 115 10.23 -12.06 11.04
C THR A 115 10.42 -10.54 11.03
N ILE A 116 9.51 -9.85 10.37
CA ILE A 116 9.44 -8.40 10.24
C ILE A 116 8.16 -7.94 10.92
N THR A 117 8.28 -7.03 11.87
CA THR A 117 7.12 -6.38 12.53
C THR A 117 7.09 -4.91 12.14
N LEU A 118 5.97 -4.45 11.55
CA LEU A 118 5.73 -3.03 11.28
C LEU A 118 4.69 -2.50 12.25
N SER A 119 5.01 -1.44 13.01
CA SER A 119 4.11 -0.79 13.96
C SER A 119 4.14 0.73 13.81
N PHE A 120 3.03 1.31 13.33
CA PHE A 120 2.99 2.73 12.98
C PHE A 120 1.59 3.33 13.12
N PRO A 121 1.44 4.66 13.33
CA PRO A 121 0.15 5.35 13.28
C PRO A 121 -0.45 5.25 11.87
N ALA A 122 -1.62 4.67 11.76
CA ALA A 122 -2.36 4.48 10.52
C ALA A 122 -3.57 5.40 10.43
N LYS A 123 -4.38 5.24 9.38
CA LYS A 123 -5.59 6.04 9.13
C LYS A 123 -6.56 5.99 10.31
N SER A 124 -7.22 7.12 10.58
CA SER A 124 -8.28 7.29 11.60
C SER A 124 -7.77 7.09 13.04
N GLY A 125 -6.54 7.52 13.33
CA GLY A 125 -5.95 7.46 14.67
C GLY A 125 -5.58 6.05 15.15
N LYS A 126 -5.85 5.01 14.35
CA LYS A 126 -5.52 3.62 14.69
C LYS A 126 -4.02 3.37 14.52
N ARG A 127 -3.48 2.42 15.29
CA ARG A 127 -2.14 1.90 15.10
C ARG A 127 -2.22 0.64 14.24
N ALA A 128 -1.46 0.59 13.15
CA ALA A 128 -1.25 -0.63 12.40
C ALA A 128 -0.19 -1.48 13.08
N HIS A 129 -0.42 -2.78 13.13
CA HIS A 129 0.55 -3.78 13.52
C HIS A 129 0.50 -4.88 12.46
N LEU A 130 1.61 -5.08 11.75
CA LEU A 130 1.71 -6.03 10.64
C LEU A 130 2.92 -6.92 10.92
N GLU A 131 2.73 -8.22 10.76
CA GLU A 131 3.80 -9.22 10.87
C GLU A 131 3.96 -9.95 9.54
N ILE A 132 5.19 -10.16 9.12
CA ILE A 132 5.57 -10.77 7.85
C ILE A 132 6.74 -11.70 8.13
N THR A 133 6.71 -12.91 7.59
CA THR A 133 7.84 -13.85 7.64
C THR A 133 8.42 -14.01 6.23
N ASP A 134 9.56 -13.37 5.96
CA ASP A 134 10.27 -13.40 4.68
C ASP A 134 11.76 -13.13 4.92
N ALA A 135 12.59 -14.11 4.64
CA ALA A 135 14.03 -14.04 4.94
C ALA A 135 14.77 -13.02 4.04
N GLU A 136 14.46 -12.97 2.75
CA GLU A 136 15.09 -12.02 1.82
C GLU A 136 14.70 -10.58 2.16
N LEU A 137 13.42 -10.34 2.41
CA LEU A 137 12.92 -9.03 2.81
C LEU A 137 13.51 -8.59 4.16
N ALA A 138 13.58 -9.51 5.14
CA ALA A 138 14.15 -9.24 6.45
C ALA A 138 15.62 -8.82 6.37
N ALA A 139 16.43 -9.52 5.55
CA ALA A 139 17.84 -9.20 5.34
C ALA A 139 18.03 -7.77 4.79
N VAL A 140 17.24 -7.38 3.78
CA VAL A 140 17.30 -6.03 3.20
C VAL A 140 16.80 -4.98 4.19
N LEU A 141 15.69 -5.23 4.89
CA LEU A 141 15.14 -4.30 5.88
C LEU A 141 16.07 -4.10 7.08
N ALA A 142 16.79 -5.13 7.51
CA ALA A 142 17.81 -5.00 8.55
C ALA A 142 18.87 -3.95 8.17
N THR A 143 19.29 -3.92 6.91
CA THR A 143 20.22 -2.91 6.37
C THR A 143 19.58 -1.51 6.28
N LEU A 144 18.37 -1.42 5.73
CA LEU A 144 17.67 -0.14 5.53
C LEU A 144 17.33 0.56 6.86
N ARG A 145 17.17 -0.19 7.95
CA ARG A 145 16.87 0.35 9.28
C ARG A 145 18.06 1.02 9.96
N VAL A 146 19.28 0.77 9.52
CA VAL A 146 20.49 1.32 10.16
C VAL A 146 20.52 2.84 10.09
N GLY A 147 20.83 3.50 11.23
CA GLY A 147 20.98 4.94 11.35
C GLY A 147 19.83 5.62 12.10
N ARG A 148 19.54 6.89 11.78
CA ARG A 148 18.59 7.72 12.52
C ARG A 148 17.17 7.13 12.52
N ALA A 149 16.66 6.78 13.71
CA ALA A 149 15.36 6.14 13.89
C ALA A 149 14.16 6.89 13.29
N GLY A 150 14.23 8.22 13.23
CA GLY A 150 13.20 9.09 12.63
C GLY A 150 13.27 9.23 11.11
N ALA A 151 14.33 8.74 10.45
CA ALA A 151 14.48 8.80 9.01
C ALA A 151 13.51 7.85 8.31
N THR A 152 13.19 8.12 7.04
CA THR A 152 12.34 7.26 6.22
C THR A 152 12.97 5.88 6.04
N LEU A 153 12.15 4.83 6.14
CA LEU A 153 12.58 3.44 6.03
C LEU A 153 12.98 3.06 4.60
N LEU A 154 12.14 3.42 3.63
CA LEU A 154 12.37 3.10 2.23
C LEU A 154 13.18 4.21 1.56
N TRP A 155 14.47 4.00 1.52
CA TRP A 155 15.44 4.90 0.90
C TRP A 155 16.39 4.14 0.00
N TYR A 156 17.05 4.87 -0.89
CA TYR A 156 18.11 4.35 -1.75
C TYR A 156 19.21 5.39 -1.99
N GLN A 157 20.38 4.93 -2.41
CA GLN A 157 21.50 5.81 -2.72
C GLN A 157 21.33 6.40 -4.13
N ARG A 158 21.35 7.72 -4.24
CA ARG A 158 21.35 8.46 -5.51
C ARG A 158 22.57 9.36 -5.57
N GLY A 159 23.65 8.83 -6.18
CA GLY A 159 24.96 9.47 -6.12
C GLY A 159 25.43 9.58 -4.66
N ARG A 160 25.77 10.79 -4.20
CA ARG A 160 26.22 11.03 -2.81
C ARG A 160 25.07 11.30 -1.83
N ARG A 161 23.80 11.25 -2.25
CA ARG A 161 22.64 11.59 -1.41
C ARG A 161 21.71 10.40 -1.26
N GLN A 162 21.01 10.35 -0.13
CA GLN A 162 19.88 9.43 0.04
C GLN A 162 18.62 10.05 -0.56
N ALA A 163 17.89 9.28 -1.33
CA ALA A 163 16.57 9.59 -1.85
C ALA A 163 15.54 8.62 -1.25
N THR A 164 14.28 9.02 -1.16
CA THR A 164 13.19 8.20 -0.63
C THR A 164 12.25 7.77 -1.75
N VAL A 165 11.69 6.59 -1.61
CA VAL A 165 10.70 6.06 -2.55
C VAL A 165 9.38 6.81 -2.40
N THR A 166 8.80 7.23 -3.52
CA THR A 166 7.51 7.94 -3.57
C THR A 166 6.35 7.00 -3.94
N ALA A 167 5.11 7.39 -3.61
CA ALA A 167 3.91 6.64 -3.99
C ALA A 167 3.75 6.52 -5.52
N ALA A 168 4.17 7.53 -6.27
CA ALA A 168 4.15 7.51 -7.73
C ALA A 168 5.13 6.47 -8.29
N GLU A 169 6.35 6.40 -7.73
CA GLU A 169 7.35 5.41 -8.13
C GLU A 169 6.91 3.99 -7.81
N VAL A 170 6.31 3.75 -6.63
CA VAL A 170 5.75 2.45 -6.26
C VAL A 170 4.68 2.02 -7.26
N ASN A 171 3.71 2.88 -7.56
CA ASN A 171 2.65 2.55 -8.51
C ASN A 171 3.19 2.34 -9.94
N GLN A 172 4.21 3.09 -10.35
CA GLN A 172 4.87 2.88 -11.64
C GLN A 172 5.59 1.53 -11.68
N HIS A 173 6.31 1.18 -10.62
CA HIS A 173 7.02 -0.11 -10.52
C HIS A 173 6.03 -1.29 -10.56
N ILE A 174 4.89 -1.21 -9.86
CA ILE A 174 3.83 -2.21 -9.93
C ILE A 174 3.38 -2.40 -11.38
N ARG A 175 3.08 -1.32 -12.11
CA ARG A 175 2.63 -1.40 -13.51
C ARG A 175 3.67 -2.07 -14.42
N VAL A 176 4.94 -1.76 -14.23
CA VAL A 176 6.03 -2.35 -15.01
C VAL A 176 6.13 -3.85 -14.75
N LEU A 177 6.17 -4.27 -13.47
CA LEU A 177 6.33 -5.67 -13.09
C LEU A 177 5.13 -6.53 -13.46
N THR A 178 3.93 -6.01 -13.30
CA THR A 178 2.68 -6.75 -13.56
C THR A 178 2.21 -6.63 -15.01
N ARG A 179 2.86 -5.75 -15.82
CA ARG A 179 2.43 -5.40 -17.19
C ARG A 179 0.95 -4.99 -17.28
N GLY A 180 0.41 -4.41 -16.20
CA GLY A 180 -0.98 -4.04 -16.07
C GLY A 180 -1.18 -2.69 -15.36
N ALA A 181 -2.37 -2.11 -15.46
CA ALA A 181 -2.71 -0.81 -14.87
C ALA A 181 -2.99 -0.92 -13.35
N PHE A 182 -2.29 -1.79 -12.64
CA PHE A 182 -2.47 -2.00 -11.20
C PHE A 182 -1.75 -0.95 -10.35
N THR A 183 -2.19 -0.82 -9.10
CA THR A 183 -1.67 0.12 -8.10
C THR A 183 -1.59 -0.55 -6.72
N ALA A 184 -0.97 0.10 -5.76
CA ALA A 184 -0.93 -0.36 -4.37
C ALA A 184 -2.33 -0.57 -3.74
N LYS A 185 -3.37 0.12 -4.25
CA LYS A 185 -4.75 -0.08 -3.80
C LYS A 185 -5.27 -1.47 -4.17
N ASP A 186 -4.87 -2.00 -5.32
CA ASP A 186 -5.34 -3.29 -5.81
C ASP A 186 -4.82 -4.45 -4.94
N PHE A 187 -3.60 -4.38 -4.39
CA PHE A 187 -3.09 -5.32 -3.40
C PHE A 187 -3.96 -5.39 -2.15
N ARG A 188 -4.46 -4.24 -1.68
CA ARG A 188 -5.36 -4.20 -0.53
C ARG A 188 -6.71 -4.88 -0.82
N THR A 189 -7.21 -4.71 -2.04
CA THR A 189 -8.43 -5.39 -2.47
C THR A 189 -8.21 -6.89 -2.56
N LEU A 190 -7.13 -7.32 -3.22
CA LEU A 190 -6.76 -8.73 -3.34
C LEU A 190 -6.62 -9.39 -1.97
N ARG A 191 -5.81 -8.81 -1.06
CA ARG A 191 -5.63 -9.36 0.29
C ARG A 191 -6.94 -9.45 1.07
N GLY A 192 -7.77 -8.41 1.00
CA GLY A 192 -9.10 -8.44 1.64
C GLY A 192 -9.99 -9.53 1.07
N THR A 193 -9.92 -9.79 -0.24
CA THR A 193 -10.66 -10.88 -0.91
C THR A 193 -10.16 -12.26 -0.45
N VAL A 194 -8.83 -12.45 -0.38
CA VAL A 194 -8.23 -13.72 0.10
C VAL A 194 -8.63 -13.97 1.54
N LEU A 195 -8.45 -13.01 2.45
CA LEU A 195 -8.82 -13.16 3.86
C LEU A 195 -10.32 -13.44 4.05
N ALA A 196 -11.18 -12.87 3.20
CA ALA A 196 -12.62 -13.17 3.27
C ALA A 196 -12.93 -14.57 2.76
N ALA A 197 -12.22 -15.06 1.75
CA ALA A 197 -12.39 -16.43 1.25
C ALA A 197 -11.87 -17.48 2.23
N ASP A 198 -10.76 -17.21 2.92
CA ASP A 198 -10.18 -18.11 3.93
C ASP A 198 -11.05 -18.23 5.22
N ALA A 199 -11.95 -17.26 5.45
CA ALA A 199 -12.84 -17.21 6.60
C ALA A 199 -14.21 -17.89 6.37
N LEU A 200 -14.49 -18.36 5.14
CA LEU A 200 -15.73 -19.06 4.74
C LEU A 200 -15.58 -20.58 4.86
#